data_a5873ee270ef4e8c5a92de837c39e7d1
#
_entry.id   a5873ee270ef4e8c5a92de837c39e7d1
#
_cell.length_a   1.000
_cell.length_b   1.000
_cell.length_c   1.000
_cell.angle_alpha   90.00
_cell.angle_beta   90.00
_cell.angle_gamma   90.00
#
_symmetry.space_group_name_H-M   'P 1'
#
loop_
_entity.id
_entity.type
_entity.pdbx_description
1 polymer ?
#
loop_
_entity_poly.entity_id
_entity_poly.type
_entity_poly.pdbx_seq_one_letter_code
_entity_poly.pdbx_strand_id
1 'polypeptide(L)'
;IVVSPQGEIVAKYRKMFPWLPYEAGTTPGNEFCVFDIPNVGRFGLFICYDMWFPETSRTLAWMGAEVILQPTLTPTSDRELELVMCRANALFNQAYFVSVNGIGTWGGGRSTIIDPDGRILQEAGTNQTFITEMIDLDHTTRTREFGTLGLAQTLKQLRDAGHTFPIYGDHPIQPGA
;
A
#
# COMPACT_ATOMS: atom_id res chain seq x y z
N ILE A 1 -13.24 7.09 -0.58
CA ILE A 1 -14.35 6.24 -0.09
C ILE A 1 -14.32 4.88 -0.77
N VAL A 2 -14.78 3.87 -0.06
CA VAL A 2 -15.08 2.53 -0.59
C VAL A 2 -16.59 2.36 -0.57
N VAL A 3 -17.14 1.92 -1.70
CA VAL A 3 -18.60 1.76 -1.86
C VAL A 3 -18.90 0.29 -2.10
N SER A 4 -19.87 -0.25 -1.39
CA SER A 4 -20.34 -1.63 -1.56
C SER A 4 -21.13 -1.81 -2.86
N PRO A 5 -21.37 -3.06 -3.32
CA PRO A 5 -22.26 -3.32 -4.45
C PRO A 5 -23.71 -2.80 -4.26
N GLN A 6 -24.12 -2.55 -3.03
CA GLN A 6 -25.43 -1.98 -2.69
C GLN A 6 -25.43 -0.44 -2.70
N GLY A 7 -24.27 0.20 -3.00
CA GLY A 7 -24.12 1.65 -3.02
C GLY A 7 -23.86 2.28 -1.64
N GLU A 8 -23.57 1.49 -0.63
CA GLU A 8 -23.27 1.98 0.72
C GLU A 8 -21.81 2.35 0.88
N ILE A 9 -21.50 3.43 1.59
CA ILE A 9 -20.10 3.77 1.95
C ILE A 9 -19.67 2.87 3.11
N VAL A 10 -18.79 1.91 2.81
CA VAL A 10 -18.27 0.94 3.80
C VAL A 10 -16.94 1.37 4.41
N ALA A 11 -16.19 2.25 3.76
CA ALA A 11 -14.98 2.84 4.32
C ALA A 11 -14.72 4.23 3.76
N LYS A 12 -14.06 5.07 4.58
CA LYS A 12 -13.64 6.42 4.20
C LYS A 12 -12.21 6.64 4.69
N TYR A 13 -11.36 7.12 3.81
CA TYR A 13 -9.98 7.47 4.11
C TYR A 13 -9.69 8.91 3.75
N ARG A 14 -8.92 9.60 4.56
CA ARG A 14 -8.28 10.88 4.25
C ARG A 14 -6.78 10.67 4.24
N LYS A 15 -6.13 11.19 3.20
CA LYS A 15 -4.67 11.14 3.05
C LYS A 15 -3.97 11.64 4.31
N MET A 16 -3.07 10.85 4.87
CA MET A 16 -2.36 11.18 6.12
C MET A 16 -1.21 12.15 5.87
N PHE A 17 -0.51 11.99 4.75
CA PHE A 17 0.65 12.78 4.39
C PHE A 17 0.37 13.59 3.12
N PRO A 18 -0.12 14.84 3.24
CA PRO A 18 -0.24 15.74 2.09
C PRO A 18 1.11 15.96 1.42
N TRP A 19 1.13 16.00 0.09
CA TRP A 19 2.35 16.30 -0.67
C TRP A 19 2.62 17.80 -0.68
N LEU A 20 3.51 18.24 0.21
CA LEU A 20 3.84 19.66 0.36
C LEU A 20 4.87 20.11 -0.69
N PRO A 21 4.78 21.38 -1.16
CA PRO A 21 3.79 22.41 -0.77
C PRO A 21 2.46 22.33 -1.53
N TYR A 22 2.31 21.41 -2.48
CA TYR A 22 1.21 21.40 -3.45
C TYR A 22 -0.17 21.13 -2.81
N GLU A 23 -0.19 20.41 -1.70
CA GLU A 23 -1.41 20.11 -0.95
C GLU A 23 -1.48 20.84 0.41
N ALA A 24 -0.78 21.98 0.55
CA ALA A 24 -0.67 22.71 1.81
C ALA A 24 -2.00 23.20 2.41
N GLY A 25 -3.06 23.32 1.60
CA GLY A 25 -4.40 23.73 2.06
C GLY A 25 -5.30 22.58 2.51
N THR A 26 -4.83 21.33 2.44
CA THR A 26 -5.64 20.17 2.79
C THR A 26 -5.55 19.83 4.28
N THR A 27 -6.60 19.21 4.82
CA THR A 27 -6.61 18.68 6.19
C THR A 27 -6.18 17.23 6.18
N PRO A 28 -5.03 16.87 6.77
CA PRO A 28 -4.58 15.48 6.86
C PRO A 28 -5.58 14.58 7.60
N GLY A 29 -5.59 13.29 7.23
CA GLY A 29 -6.19 12.25 8.03
C GLY A 29 -5.28 11.83 9.19
N ASN A 30 -5.83 11.03 10.09
CA ASN A 30 -5.09 10.47 11.24
C ASN A 30 -5.49 9.01 11.52
N GLU A 31 -6.21 8.39 10.60
CA GLU A 31 -6.73 7.03 10.75
C GLU A 31 -6.28 6.16 9.58
N PHE A 32 -5.86 4.95 9.88
CA PHE A 32 -5.59 3.94 8.87
C PHE A 32 -6.91 3.32 8.38
N CYS A 33 -6.96 2.94 7.13
CA CYS A 33 -8.17 2.41 6.50
C CYS A 33 -7.98 0.95 6.09
N VAL A 34 -8.65 0.05 6.80
CA VAL A 34 -8.86 -1.33 6.35
C VAL A 34 -10.35 -1.60 6.25
N PHE A 35 -10.73 -2.47 5.33
CA PHE A 35 -12.11 -2.91 5.15
C PHE A 35 -12.15 -4.36 4.67
N ASP A 36 -13.23 -5.06 5.00
CA ASP A 36 -13.42 -6.43 4.60
C ASP A 36 -14.38 -6.53 3.41
N ILE A 37 -14.02 -7.37 2.43
CA ILE A 37 -14.95 -7.84 1.41
C ILE A 37 -15.44 -9.22 1.89
N PRO A 38 -16.74 -9.36 2.22
CA PRO A 38 -17.28 -10.60 2.78
C PRO A 38 -16.95 -11.83 1.94
N ASN A 39 -16.45 -12.87 2.57
CA ASN A 39 -16.01 -14.14 1.95
C ASN A 39 -14.87 -14.01 0.94
N VAL A 40 -14.17 -12.88 0.92
CA VAL A 40 -13.00 -12.64 0.05
C VAL A 40 -11.76 -12.39 0.90
N GLY A 41 -11.71 -11.29 1.67
CA GLY A 41 -10.54 -10.96 2.47
C GLY A 41 -10.51 -9.52 2.92
N ARG A 42 -9.41 -9.12 3.55
CA ARG A 42 -9.19 -7.78 4.09
C ARG A 42 -8.30 -6.94 3.19
N PHE A 43 -8.76 -5.73 2.93
CA PHE A 43 -8.09 -4.75 2.08
C PHE A 43 -7.67 -3.54 2.89
N GLY A 44 -6.49 -2.99 2.57
CA GLY A 44 -6.01 -1.72 3.09
C GLY A 44 -6.03 -0.65 2.01
N LEU A 45 -6.23 0.60 2.40
CA LEU A 45 -6.28 1.74 1.48
C LEU A 45 -5.45 2.89 2.03
N PHE A 46 -4.59 3.46 1.19
CA PHE A 46 -3.97 4.76 1.38
C PHE A 46 -3.84 5.50 0.03
N ILE A 47 -3.41 6.76 0.03
CA ILE A 47 -3.45 7.60 -1.18
C ILE A 47 -2.06 8.15 -1.50
N CYS A 48 -1.56 7.87 -2.72
CA CYS A 48 -0.46 8.58 -3.37
C CYS A 48 0.80 8.67 -2.46
N TYR A 49 1.11 9.86 -1.97
CA TYR A 49 2.30 10.18 -1.18
C TYR A 49 2.41 9.41 0.14
N ASP A 50 1.30 8.89 0.68
CA ASP A 50 1.33 8.02 1.87
C ASP A 50 2.26 6.81 1.68
N MET A 51 2.46 6.34 0.43
CA MET A 51 3.35 5.22 0.13
C MET A 51 4.83 5.50 0.45
N TRP A 52 5.24 6.76 0.49
CA TRP A 52 6.62 7.16 0.79
C TRP A 52 6.99 6.96 2.26
N PHE A 53 6.01 6.65 3.09
CA PHE A 53 6.16 6.37 4.51
C PHE A 53 5.95 4.87 4.75
N PRO A 54 7.02 4.09 4.99
CA PRO A 54 6.93 2.63 5.19
C PRO A 54 5.94 2.23 6.29
N GLU A 55 5.74 3.11 7.27
CA GLU A 55 4.83 2.94 8.39
C GLU A 55 3.37 2.78 7.94
N THR A 56 2.97 3.43 6.86
CA THR A 56 1.58 3.38 6.37
C THR A 56 1.22 1.98 5.89
N SER A 57 1.99 1.44 4.97
CA SER A 57 1.74 0.08 4.44
C SER A 57 2.00 -0.99 5.50
N ARG A 58 3.02 -0.81 6.35
CA ARG A 58 3.31 -1.71 7.48
C ARG A 58 2.13 -1.79 8.43
N THR A 59 1.53 -0.65 8.78
CA THR A 59 0.38 -0.60 9.68
C THR A 59 -0.83 -1.28 9.06
N LEU A 60 -1.13 -1.05 7.77
CA LEU A 60 -2.22 -1.74 7.10
C LEU A 60 -2.04 -3.27 7.10
N ALA A 61 -0.84 -3.75 6.80
CA ALA A 61 -0.52 -5.18 6.86
C ALA A 61 -0.63 -5.73 8.29
N TRP A 62 -0.21 -4.95 9.30
CA TRP A 62 -0.34 -5.30 10.71
C TRP A 62 -1.80 -5.37 11.17
N MET A 63 -2.66 -4.54 10.60
CA MET A 63 -4.12 -4.59 10.77
C MET A 63 -4.78 -5.72 9.97
N GLY A 64 -3.99 -6.56 9.29
CA GLY A 64 -4.44 -7.76 8.59
C GLY A 64 -4.74 -7.57 7.09
N ALA A 65 -4.46 -6.43 6.49
CA ALA A 65 -4.68 -6.24 5.06
C ALA A 65 -3.88 -7.25 4.24
N GLU A 66 -4.56 -7.99 3.37
CA GLU A 66 -3.98 -8.97 2.43
C GLU A 66 -3.69 -8.33 1.08
N VAL A 67 -4.42 -7.26 0.76
CA VAL A 67 -4.25 -6.44 -0.44
C VAL A 67 -4.19 -4.98 -0.01
N ILE A 68 -3.19 -4.26 -0.48
CA ILE A 68 -3.05 -2.81 -0.27
C ILE A 68 -3.38 -2.10 -1.58
N LEU A 69 -4.35 -1.20 -1.53
CA LEU A 69 -4.79 -0.38 -2.67
C LEU A 69 -4.19 1.02 -2.55
N GLN A 70 -3.53 1.48 -3.61
CA GLN A 70 -2.91 2.81 -3.67
C GLN A 70 -3.34 3.54 -4.94
N PRO A 71 -4.44 4.30 -4.91
CA PRO A 71 -4.71 5.29 -5.95
C PRO A 71 -3.70 6.43 -5.86
N THR A 72 -3.18 6.85 -7.01
CA THR A 72 -2.19 7.93 -7.11
C THR A 72 -2.39 8.77 -8.38
N LEU A 73 -1.80 9.96 -8.38
CA LEU A 73 -1.77 10.85 -9.54
C LEU A 73 -0.37 11.42 -9.67
N THR A 74 0.53 10.66 -10.28
CA THR A 74 1.95 10.99 -10.41
C THR A 74 2.33 11.14 -11.88
N PRO A 75 2.47 12.39 -12.38
CA PRO A 75 2.84 12.69 -13.76
C PRO A 75 4.35 12.78 -13.98
N THR A 76 5.15 12.78 -12.94
CA THR A 76 6.58 13.09 -12.94
C THR A 76 7.46 11.84 -12.97
N SER A 77 8.77 12.03 -13.09
CA SER A 77 9.79 10.97 -13.03
C SER A 77 9.79 10.20 -11.70
N ASP A 78 9.15 10.73 -10.67
CA ASP A 78 8.97 10.04 -9.38
C ASP A 78 8.22 8.72 -9.52
N ARG A 79 7.45 8.55 -10.62
CA ARG A 79 6.77 7.28 -10.89
C ARG A 79 7.73 6.09 -10.95
N GLU A 80 8.96 6.27 -11.44
CA GLU A 80 9.99 5.23 -11.41
C GLU A 80 10.33 4.80 -9.97
N LEU A 81 10.47 5.76 -9.07
CA LEU A 81 10.74 5.51 -7.66
C LEU A 81 9.54 4.83 -6.99
N GLU A 82 8.33 5.28 -7.31
CA GLU A 82 7.10 4.67 -6.80
C GLU A 82 6.97 3.19 -7.20
N LEU A 83 7.35 2.81 -8.42
CA LEU A 83 7.32 1.41 -8.85
C LEU A 83 8.27 0.53 -8.05
N VAL A 84 9.44 1.07 -7.68
CA VAL A 84 10.36 0.37 -6.75
C VAL A 84 9.71 0.23 -5.37
N MET A 85 9.11 1.31 -4.86
CA MET A 85 8.43 1.29 -3.56
C MET A 85 7.19 0.38 -3.54
N CYS A 86 6.43 0.29 -4.63
CA CYS A 86 5.31 -0.66 -4.76
C CYS A 86 5.79 -2.09 -4.52
N ARG A 87 6.89 -2.49 -5.16
CA ARG A 87 7.47 -3.82 -4.99
C ARG A 87 8.01 -4.04 -3.57
N ALA A 88 8.72 -3.05 -3.03
CA ALA A 88 9.23 -3.11 -1.67
C ALA A 88 8.11 -3.22 -0.64
N ASN A 89 7.04 -2.43 -0.81
CA ASN A 89 5.88 -2.47 0.09
C ASN A 89 5.15 -3.82 0.03
N ALA A 90 4.99 -4.42 -1.17
CA ALA A 90 4.43 -5.76 -1.31
C ALA A 90 5.29 -6.80 -0.56
N LEU A 91 6.60 -6.80 -0.84
CA LEU A 91 7.56 -7.75 -0.30
C LEU A 91 7.70 -7.64 1.22
N PHE A 92 7.95 -6.43 1.75
CA PHE A 92 8.16 -6.21 3.18
C PHE A 92 6.92 -6.47 4.03
N ASN A 93 5.73 -6.30 3.44
CA ASN A 93 4.46 -6.45 4.14
C ASN A 93 3.75 -7.76 3.80
N GLN A 94 4.37 -8.57 2.93
CA GLN A 94 3.86 -9.88 2.53
C GLN A 94 2.36 -9.79 2.17
N ALA A 95 2.02 -8.84 1.29
CA ALA A 95 0.67 -8.53 0.85
C ALA A 95 0.67 -8.20 -0.64
N TYR A 96 -0.44 -8.42 -1.32
CA TYR A 96 -0.63 -7.87 -2.65
C TYR A 96 -0.61 -6.35 -2.61
N PHE A 97 -0.06 -5.74 -3.64
CA PHE A 97 -0.02 -4.29 -3.77
C PHE A 97 -0.56 -3.87 -5.14
N VAL A 98 -1.60 -3.04 -5.12
CA VAL A 98 -2.25 -2.55 -6.33
C VAL A 98 -2.12 -1.04 -6.37
N SER A 99 -1.25 -0.54 -7.25
CA SER A 99 -1.07 0.89 -7.48
C SER A 99 -1.78 1.30 -8.76
N VAL A 100 -2.73 2.21 -8.63
CA VAL A 100 -3.52 2.73 -9.77
C VAL A 100 -3.16 4.19 -9.97
N ASN A 101 -2.41 4.47 -11.06
CA ASN A 101 -2.00 5.82 -11.41
C ASN A 101 -2.88 6.42 -12.51
N GLY A 102 -3.13 7.72 -12.43
CA GLY A 102 -3.75 8.46 -13.50
C GLY A 102 -2.94 8.46 -14.79
N ILE A 103 -3.57 8.84 -15.88
CA ILE A 103 -2.96 9.02 -17.20
C ILE A 103 -3.15 10.44 -17.71
N GLY A 104 -2.49 10.78 -18.82
CA GLY A 104 -2.60 12.09 -19.48
C GLY A 104 -1.78 13.17 -18.77
N THR A 105 -2.28 14.40 -18.78
CA THR A 105 -1.53 15.59 -18.29
C THR A 105 -1.12 15.47 -16.82
N TRP A 106 -1.91 14.76 -16.01
CA TRP A 106 -1.75 14.68 -14.56
C TRP A 106 -1.30 13.31 -14.06
N GLY A 107 -1.07 12.36 -14.96
CA GLY A 107 -0.66 11.01 -14.54
C GLY A 107 0.23 10.32 -15.57
N GLY A 108 1.29 9.70 -15.10
CA GLY A 108 2.27 8.98 -15.92
C GLY A 108 1.86 7.55 -16.31
N GLY A 109 0.66 7.10 -15.93
CA GLY A 109 0.23 5.72 -16.15
C GLY A 109 1.01 4.70 -15.33
N ARG A 110 1.27 3.53 -15.93
CA ARG A 110 2.05 2.44 -15.33
C ARG A 110 1.45 1.95 -14.01
N SER A 111 0.11 1.80 -13.98
CA SER A 111 -0.58 1.10 -12.90
C SER A 111 -0.07 -0.33 -12.79
N THR A 112 0.05 -0.87 -11.58
CA THR A 112 0.69 -2.17 -11.38
C THR A 112 -0.03 -3.00 -10.33
N ILE A 113 -0.01 -4.33 -10.53
CA ILE A 113 -0.46 -5.34 -9.56
C ILE A 113 0.76 -6.19 -9.21
N ILE A 114 1.04 -6.34 -7.93
CA ILE A 114 2.23 -6.99 -7.40
C ILE A 114 1.81 -8.02 -6.37
N ASP A 115 2.46 -9.19 -6.40
CA ASP A 115 2.19 -10.29 -5.47
C ASP A 115 2.94 -10.11 -4.13
N PRO A 116 2.63 -10.92 -3.10
CA PRO A 116 3.30 -10.86 -1.79
C PRO A 116 4.81 -11.16 -1.80
N ASP A 117 5.33 -11.75 -2.89
CA ASP A 117 6.75 -12.00 -3.10
C ASP A 117 7.45 -10.83 -3.83
N GLY A 118 6.75 -9.73 -4.11
CA GLY A 118 7.28 -8.56 -4.79
C GLY A 118 7.40 -8.72 -6.32
N ARG A 119 6.75 -9.72 -6.92
CA ARG A 119 6.74 -9.90 -8.37
C ARG A 119 5.64 -9.08 -9.00
N ILE A 120 5.96 -8.42 -10.09
CA ILE A 120 4.96 -7.72 -10.90
C ILE A 120 4.14 -8.78 -11.66
N LEU A 121 2.84 -8.85 -11.37
CA LEU A 121 1.90 -9.70 -12.09
C LEU A 121 1.41 -9.00 -13.35
N GLN A 122 1.09 -7.70 -13.22
CA GLN A 122 0.65 -6.86 -14.33
C GLN A 122 1.24 -5.46 -14.18
N GLU A 123 1.63 -4.86 -15.30
CA GLU A 123 1.98 -3.44 -15.40
C GLU A 123 1.32 -2.84 -16.65
N ALA A 124 0.54 -1.79 -16.45
CA ALA A 124 -0.06 -1.03 -17.55
C ALA A 124 0.98 -0.14 -18.24
N GLY A 125 0.72 0.22 -19.49
CA GLY A 125 1.46 1.27 -20.18
C GLY A 125 1.02 2.68 -19.74
N THR A 126 1.35 3.65 -20.56
CA THR A 126 1.02 5.08 -20.35
C THR A 126 -0.33 5.49 -20.96
N ASN A 127 -0.96 4.60 -21.71
CA ASN A 127 -2.26 4.81 -22.33
C ASN A 127 -3.40 4.30 -21.44
N GLN A 128 -4.61 4.80 -21.71
CA GLN A 128 -5.81 4.30 -21.05
C GLN A 128 -5.99 2.80 -21.34
N THR A 129 -6.10 2.02 -20.28
CA THR A 129 -6.25 0.57 -20.37
C THR A 129 -6.91 0.00 -19.14
N PHE A 130 -7.36 -1.25 -19.24
CA PHE A 130 -7.72 -2.09 -18.11
C PHE A 130 -6.66 -3.17 -17.94
N ILE A 131 -6.23 -3.39 -16.72
CA ILE A 131 -5.47 -4.57 -16.32
C ILE A 131 -6.30 -5.38 -15.34
N THR A 132 -6.30 -6.69 -15.49
CA THR A 132 -7.00 -7.61 -14.61
C THR A 132 -6.08 -8.75 -14.23
N GLU A 133 -6.17 -9.20 -12.99
CA GLU A 133 -5.39 -10.33 -12.50
C GLU A 133 -6.24 -11.16 -11.55
N MET A 134 -6.06 -12.46 -11.59
CA MET A 134 -6.61 -13.37 -10.61
C MET A 134 -5.62 -13.52 -9.47
N ILE A 135 -5.98 -13.05 -8.29
CA ILE A 135 -5.12 -13.12 -7.10
C ILE A 135 -5.62 -14.23 -6.17
N ASP A 136 -4.67 -14.96 -5.59
CA ASP A 136 -4.91 -16.00 -4.58
C ASP A 136 -4.55 -15.45 -3.19
N LEU A 137 -5.53 -15.10 -2.36
CA LEU A 137 -5.26 -14.54 -1.04
C LEU A 137 -4.62 -15.55 -0.08
N ASP A 138 -4.76 -16.86 -0.33
CA ASP A 138 -4.00 -17.87 0.41
C ASP A 138 -2.49 -17.74 0.18
N HIS A 139 -2.06 -17.11 -0.91
CA HIS A 139 -0.65 -16.77 -1.12
C HIS A 139 -0.14 -15.81 -0.05
N THR A 140 -0.91 -14.79 0.33
CA THR A 140 -0.58 -13.90 1.45
C THR A 140 -0.43 -14.67 2.76
N THR A 141 -1.40 -15.55 3.05
CA THR A 141 -1.39 -16.39 4.25
C THR A 141 -0.15 -17.29 4.28
N ARG A 142 0.12 -18.00 3.19
CA ARG A 142 1.30 -18.89 3.08
C ARG A 142 2.60 -18.11 3.22
N THR A 143 2.70 -16.94 2.57
CA THR A 143 3.91 -16.12 2.63
C THR A 143 4.17 -15.59 4.03
N ARG A 144 3.13 -15.21 4.77
CA ARG A 144 3.24 -14.77 6.17
C ARG A 144 3.58 -15.90 7.14
N GLU A 145 3.10 -17.10 6.88
CA GLU A 145 3.35 -18.25 7.73
C GLU A 145 4.73 -18.89 7.47
N PHE A 146 5.05 -19.13 6.22
CA PHE A 146 6.26 -19.88 5.82
C PHE A 146 7.40 -18.98 5.33
N GLY A 147 7.14 -17.72 5.09
CA GLY A 147 8.11 -16.75 4.58
C GLY A 147 8.03 -16.56 3.06
N THR A 148 8.47 -15.39 2.62
CA THR A 148 8.66 -15.10 1.19
C THR A 148 9.58 -16.15 0.58
N LEU A 149 9.13 -16.83 -0.45
CA LEU A 149 9.81 -17.98 -1.09
C LEU A 149 10.16 -19.11 -0.10
N GLY A 150 9.43 -19.24 1.01
CA GLY A 150 9.73 -20.20 2.07
C GLY A 150 10.94 -19.86 2.93
N LEU A 151 11.43 -18.62 2.89
CA LEU A 151 12.67 -18.19 3.56
C LEU A 151 12.45 -17.02 4.54
N ALA A 152 11.97 -15.89 4.07
CA ALA A 152 11.93 -14.65 4.84
C ALA A 152 10.57 -14.44 5.52
N GLN A 153 10.50 -14.68 6.84
CA GLN A 153 9.30 -14.54 7.67
C GLN A 153 9.24 -13.16 8.33
N THR A 154 9.27 -12.08 7.54
CA THR A 154 9.49 -10.73 8.04
C THR A 154 8.43 -10.25 9.03
N LEU A 155 7.14 -10.41 8.74
CA LEU A 155 6.07 -9.99 9.65
C LEU A 155 6.00 -10.86 10.91
N LYS A 156 6.18 -12.17 10.77
CA LYS A 156 6.17 -13.11 11.89
C LYS A 156 7.32 -12.82 12.84
N GLN A 157 8.54 -12.67 12.31
CA GLN A 157 9.71 -12.37 13.12
C GLN A 157 9.61 -10.99 13.79
N LEU A 158 9.07 -9.98 13.09
CA LEU A 158 8.83 -8.65 13.66
C LEU A 158 7.87 -8.73 14.85
N ARG A 159 6.80 -9.51 14.74
CA ARG A 159 5.81 -9.71 15.81
C ARG A 159 6.44 -10.43 17.01
N ASP A 160 7.20 -11.50 16.74
CA ASP A 160 7.66 -12.45 17.77
C ASP A 160 8.97 -12.01 18.45
N ALA A 161 9.72 -11.11 17.83
CA ALA A 161 11.04 -10.68 18.34
C ALA A 161 11.00 -9.79 19.59
N GLY A 162 9.87 -9.14 19.88
CA GLY A 162 9.69 -8.27 21.04
C GLY A 162 10.60 -7.01 21.03
N HIS A 163 11.18 -6.66 19.87
CA HIS A 163 12.01 -5.46 19.74
C HIS A 163 11.19 -4.19 19.82
N THR A 164 11.70 -3.21 20.55
CA THR A 164 11.18 -1.83 20.54
C THR A 164 12.00 -1.00 19.56
N PHE A 165 11.32 -0.38 18.62
CA PHE A 165 11.95 0.53 17.68
C PHE A 165 11.83 1.95 18.18
N PRO A 166 12.95 2.66 18.43
CA PRO A 166 12.91 4.03 18.98
C PRO A 166 12.03 5.01 18.16
N ILE A 167 11.95 4.83 16.85
CA ILE A 167 11.14 5.70 15.98
C ILE A 167 9.63 5.57 16.23
N TYR A 168 9.18 4.48 16.86
CA TYR A 168 7.76 4.24 17.19
C TYR A 168 7.46 4.50 18.67
N GLY A 169 8.45 4.97 19.44
CA GLY A 169 8.31 5.36 20.85
C GLY A 169 8.18 6.87 21.02
N ASP A 170 8.40 7.32 22.27
CA ASP A 170 8.33 8.73 22.66
C ASP A 170 9.57 9.54 22.25
N HIS A 171 10.24 9.16 21.19
CA HIS A 171 11.43 9.83 20.66
C HIS A 171 11.09 10.53 19.34
N PRO A 172 10.64 11.79 19.37
CA PRO A 172 10.39 12.54 18.15
C PRO A 172 11.68 12.68 17.33
N ILE A 173 11.57 12.59 16.01
CA ILE A 173 12.68 12.88 15.10
C ILE A 173 13.15 14.31 15.38
N GLN A 174 14.43 14.48 15.70
CA GLN A 174 14.99 15.79 15.90
C GLN A 174 15.02 16.56 14.57
N PRO A 175 14.58 17.82 14.53
CA PRO A 175 14.72 18.66 13.34
C PRO A 175 16.19 18.71 12.90
N GLY A 176 16.48 18.38 11.66
CA GLY A 176 17.83 18.43 11.10
C GLY A 176 18.66 17.14 11.24
N ALA A 177 18.05 16.02 11.65
CA ALA A 177 18.70 14.72 11.61
C ALA A 177 18.69 14.15 10.18
#